data_2ea9f9a12457de3576ef41b03f6a16a4
#
_entry.id   2ea9f9a12457de3576ef41b03f6a16a4
#
_cell.length_a   1.000
_cell.length_b   1.000
_cell.length_c   1.000
_cell.angle_alpha   90.00
_cell.angle_beta   90.00
_cell.angle_gamma   90.00
#
_symmetry.space_group_name_H-M   'P 1'
#
loop_
_entity.id
_entity.type
_entity.pdbx_description
1 polymer ?
#
loop_
_entity_poly.entity_id
_entity_poly.type
_entity_poly.pdbx_seq_one_letter_code
_entity_poly.pdbx_strand_id
1 'polypeptide(L)'
;MNHDDGPAPGTLDGMTDTDAVTTQRSTVEEWTRALAESKGSPGGGAGTGVMLAIAASLASMVAGYTEPQEDQGAELASLHARARALREAALRLADDDAAASEAFGAAFRLEKGPERDQAIHRASVDAAKASAVLGERAVAAIDDLGWLAGNGNPALIADVVVGFGALRAAVAGARTNVSFDLATLRSAGATLEQIREQHPGLWSAVEQLTAALERIDHLTAAVDDRAAPTDLD
;
A
#
# COMPACT_ATOMS: atom_id res chain seq x y z
N MET A 1 56.27 24.96 37.50
CA MET A 1 56.22 24.26 36.21
C MET A 1 55.20 23.13 36.35
N ASN A 2 53.95 23.47 36.17
CA ASN A 2 52.86 22.52 36.20
C ASN A 2 52.38 22.35 34.76
N HIS A 3 52.57 21.18 34.23
CA HIS A 3 51.92 20.75 32.97
C HIS A 3 50.49 20.37 33.28
N ASP A 4 49.57 21.07 32.67
CA ASP A 4 48.15 20.81 32.66
C ASP A 4 47.90 19.95 31.42
N ASP A 5 47.73 18.65 31.61
CA ASP A 5 47.30 17.70 30.56
C ASP A 5 45.75 17.71 30.54
N GLY A 6 45.20 18.54 29.68
CA GLY A 6 43.78 18.51 29.38
C GLY A 6 43.40 17.19 28.67
N PRO A 7 42.18 16.66 28.92
CA PRO A 7 41.75 15.42 28.29
C PRO A 7 41.58 15.56 26.76
N ALA A 8 42.06 14.54 26.04
CA ALA A 8 41.94 14.41 24.58
C ALA A 8 40.48 14.43 24.16
N PRO A 9 40.14 14.98 22.98
CA PRO A 9 38.78 14.95 22.47
C PRO A 9 38.38 13.51 22.18
N GLY A 10 37.33 13.08 22.88
CA GLY A 10 36.69 11.78 22.63
C GLY A 10 36.27 11.66 21.19
N THR A 11 36.74 10.64 20.53
CA THR A 11 36.27 10.18 19.23
C THR A 11 34.77 9.85 19.34
N LEU A 12 33.95 10.68 18.71
CA LEU A 12 32.54 10.34 18.40
C LEU A 12 32.54 9.30 17.27
N ASP A 13 32.98 8.10 17.63
CA ASP A 13 32.86 6.93 16.76
C ASP A 13 31.72 6.07 17.34
N GLY A 14 30.53 6.35 16.86
CA GLY A 14 29.30 5.72 17.31
C GLY A 14 28.11 6.16 16.49
N MET A 15 28.30 6.47 15.18
CA MET A 15 27.18 6.43 14.24
C MET A 15 26.89 4.96 13.96
N THR A 16 26.12 4.36 14.86
CA THR A 16 25.41 3.12 14.57
C THR A 16 24.65 3.32 13.27
N ASP A 17 24.89 2.38 12.37
CA ASP A 17 24.08 2.09 11.19
C ASP A 17 22.61 2.42 11.51
N THR A 18 22.10 3.51 10.95
CA THR A 18 20.73 3.94 11.21
C THR A 18 19.88 2.82 10.62
N ASP A 19 19.30 1.98 11.46
CA ASP A 19 18.40 0.90 11.05
C ASP A 19 17.46 1.46 9.98
N ALA A 20 17.53 0.88 8.78
CA ALA A 20 16.74 1.34 7.65
C ALA A 20 15.27 1.38 8.05
N VAL A 21 14.59 2.49 7.79
CA VAL A 21 13.17 2.64 8.12
C VAL A 21 12.37 1.56 7.40
N THR A 22 11.61 0.78 8.17
CA THR A 22 10.72 -0.26 7.64
C THR A 22 9.29 -0.01 8.07
N THR A 23 8.34 -0.36 7.21
CA THR A 23 6.91 -0.21 7.50
C THR A 23 6.46 -1.07 8.68
N GLN A 24 7.12 -2.22 8.88
CA GLN A 24 6.76 -3.17 9.93
C GLN A 24 7.27 -2.80 11.33
N ARG A 25 8.33 -2.00 11.45
CA ARG A 25 9.02 -1.79 12.73
C ARG A 25 9.15 -0.34 13.15
N SER A 26 9.15 0.60 12.20
CA SER A 26 9.26 2.02 12.51
C SER A 26 7.97 2.55 13.10
N THR A 27 8.08 3.56 13.94
CA THR A 27 6.92 4.31 14.39
C THR A 27 6.28 5.06 13.22
N VAL A 28 5.01 5.42 13.36
CA VAL A 28 4.31 6.24 12.34
C VAL A 28 5.06 7.55 12.09
N GLU A 29 5.60 8.17 13.13
CA GLU A 29 6.38 9.41 13.02
C GLU A 29 7.66 9.21 12.20
N GLU A 30 8.45 8.20 12.50
CA GLU A 30 9.69 7.89 11.77
C GLU A 30 9.40 7.55 10.33
N TRP A 31 8.39 6.71 10.08
CA TRP A 31 8.02 6.29 8.75
C TRP A 31 7.51 7.45 7.88
N THR A 32 6.62 8.31 8.43
CA THR A 32 6.10 9.47 7.70
C THR A 32 7.15 10.55 7.50
N ARG A 33 8.10 10.70 8.44
CA ARG A 33 9.26 11.56 8.26
C ARG A 33 10.14 11.08 7.10
N ALA A 34 10.44 9.77 7.03
CA ALA A 34 11.19 9.19 5.92
C ALA A 34 10.48 9.36 4.58
N LEU A 35 9.15 9.16 4.55
CA LEU A 35 8.33 9.39 3.35
C LEU A 35 8.38 10.83 2.85
N ALA A 36 8.55 11.81 3.75
CA ALA A 36 8.62 13.25 3.41
C ALA A 36 9.98 13.68 2.85
N GLU A 37 11.01 12.82 2.94
CA GLU A 37 12.34 13.15 2.44
C GLU A 37 12.38 13.16 0.91
N SER A 38 13.25 14.00 0.35
CA SER A 38 13.38 14.17 -1.11
C SER A 38 14.23 13.09 -1.79
N LYS A 39 14.57 12.01 -1.10
CA LYS A 39 15.44 10.92 -1.60
C LYS A 39 15.16 9.61 -0.87
N GLY A 40 15.44 8.52 -1.55
CA GLY A 40 15.33 7.18 -0.99
C GLY A 40 13.91 6.64 -0.99
N SER A 41 13.68 5.67 -0.12
CA SER A 41 12.39 5.06 0.18
C SER A 41 12.04 5.27 1.66
N PRO A 42 10.76 5.19 2.07
CA PRO A 42 9.59 4.72 1.32
C PRO A 42 9.05 5.74 0.32
N GLY A 43 8.29 5.26 -0.67
CA GLY A 43 7.61 6.06 -1.68
C GLY A 43 6.10 5.83 -1.72
N GLY A 44 5.47 6.26 -2.83
CA GLY A 44 4.01 6.14 -3.02
C GLY A 44 3.46 4.72 -2.99
N GLY A 45 4.22 3.74 -3.48
CA GLY A 45 3.83 2.33 -3.43
C GLY A 45 3.84 1.77 -2.01
N ALA A 46 4.89 2.06 -1.22
CA ALA A 46 4.90 1.74 0.21
C ALA A 46 3.75 2.43 0.95
N GLY A 47 3.44 3.70 0.61
CA GLY A 47 2.26 4.40 1.12
C GLY A 47 0.96 3.68 0.79
N THR A 48 0.86 3.12 -0.42
CA THR A 48 -0.29 2.31 -0.85
C THR A 48 -0.47 1.07 0.04
N GLY A 49 0.62 0.39 0.40
CA GLY A 49 0.59 -0.74 1.33
C GLY A 49 0.15 -0.35 2.74
N VAL A 50 0.59 0.80 3.25
CA VAL A 50 0.13 1.33 4.55
C VAL A 50 -1.37 1.62 4.54
N MET A 51 -1.91 2.21 3.47
CA MET A 51 -3.35 2.45 3.34
C MET A 51 -4.13 1.13 3.36
N LEU A 52 -3.65 0.08 2.70
CA LEU A 52 -4.24 -1.25 2.77
C LEU A 52 -4.20 -1.84 4.18
N ALA A 53 -3.07 -1.67 4.89
CA ALA A 53 -2.94 -2.12 6.27
C ALA A 53 -3.91 -1.40 7.21
N ILE A 54 -4.16 -0.10 6.99
CA ILE A 54 -5.16 0.68 7.74
C ILE A 54 -6.57 0.13 7.47
N ALA A 55 -6.95 -0.07 6.20
CA ALA A 55 -8.25 -0.65 5.83
C ALA A 55 -8.48 -2.01 6.50
N ALA A 56 -7.49 -2.90 6.42
CA ALA A 56 -7.53 -4.21 7.03
C ALA A 56 -7.60 -4.16 8.58
N SER A 57 -6.94 -3.18 9.19
CA SER A 57 -6.99 -2.97 10.66
C SER A 57 -8.37 -2.51 11.10
N LEU A 58 -8.99 -1.59 10.38
CA LEU A 58 -10.36 -1.13 10.65
C LEU A 58 -11.36 -2.28 10.46
N ALA A 59 -11.25 -3.06 9.38
CA ALA A 59 -12.07 -4.25 9.20
C ALA A 59 -11.92 -5.25 10.35
N SER A 60 -10.69 -5.51 10.78
CA SER A 60 -10.41 -6.39 11.93
C SER A 60 -10.98 -5.85 13.23
N MET A 61 -10.88 -4.55 13.47
CA MET A 61 -11.43 -3.88 14.65
C MET A 61 -12.96 -4.00 14.68
N VAL A 62 -13.64 -3.62 13.61
CA VAL A 62 -15.10 -3.70 13.51
C VAL A 62 -15.56 -5.15 13.69
N ALA A 63 -14.90 -6.12 13.04
CA ALA A 63 -15.21 -7.53 13.23
C ALA A 63 -15.08 -7.98 14.69
N GLY A 64 -14.07 -7.48 15.40
CA GLY A 64 -13.84 -7.80 16.81
C GLY A 64 -14.91 -7.24 17.77
N TYR A 65 -15.59 -6.17 17.38
CA TYR A 65 -16.69 -5.55 18.13
C TYR A 65 -18.09 -5.97 17.64
N THR A 66 -18.16 -6.88 16.66
CA THR A 66 -19.42 -7.36 16.10
C THR A 66 -19.87 -8.62 16.81
N GLU A 67 -21.10 -8.62 17.33
CA GLU A 67 -21.76 -9.79 17.86
C GLU A 67 -22.48 -10.50 16.69
N PRO A 68 -22.11 -11.77 16.36
CA PRO A 68 -22.71 -12.46 15.24
C PRO A 68 -24.14 -12.89 15.54
N GLN A 69 -25.00 -12.87 14.53
CA GLN A 69 -26.29 -13.57 14.59
C GLN A 69 -26.05 -15.10 14.53
N GLU A 70 -27.11 -15.91 14.80
CA GLU A 70 -26.95 -17.36 14.98
C GLU A 70 -26.23 -18.10 13.84
N ASP A 71 -26.36 -17.65 12.61
CA ASP A 71 -25.77 -18.26 11.40
C ASP A 71 -24.50 -17.54 10.88
N GLN A 72 -24.12 -16.40 11.46
CA GLN A 72 -23.03 -15.53 10.96
C GLN A 72 -21.68 -15.78 11.64
N GLY A 73 -21.64 -16.55 12.71
CA GLY A 73 -20.43 -16.69 13.55
C GLY A 73 -19.20 -17.22 12.79
N ALA A 74 -19.40 -18.19 11.89
CA ALA A 74 -18.30 -18.76 11.11
C ALA A 74 -17.74 -17.78 10.08
N GLU A 75 -18.60 -17.02 9.39
CA GLU A 75 -18.20 -16.01 8.41
C GLU A 75 -17.47 -14.84 9.09
N LEU A 76 -18.02 -14.33 10.20
CA LEU A 76 -17.38 -13.28 10.99
C LEU A 76 -15.98 -13.68 11.48
N ALA A 77 -15.83 -14.91 12.00
CA ALA A 77 -14.54 -15.43 12.44
C ALA A 77 -13.53 -15.54 11.28
N SER A 78 -13.99 -16.00 10.11
CA SER A 78 -13.21 -16.13 8.90
C SER A 78 -12.77 -14.75 8.37
N LEU A 79 -13.70 -13.79 8.30
CA LEU A 79 -13.42 -12.40 7.93
C LEU A 79 -12.40 -11.76 8.87
N HIS A 80 -12.57 -11.91 10.18
CA HIS A 80 -11.64 -11.37 11.16
C HIS A 80 -10.22 -11.94 10.97
N ALA A 81 -10.12 -13.25 10.70
CA ALA A 81 -8.82 -13.89 10.41
C ALA A 81 -8.21 -13.36 9.09
N ARG A 82 -9.01 -13.23 8.02
CA ARG A 82 -8.55 -12.64 6.73
C ARG A 82 -8.05 -11.21 6.91
N ALA A 83 -8.78 -10.37 7.62
CA ALA A 83 -8.42 -8.97 7.86
C ALA A 83 -7.08 -8.85 8.61
N ARG A 84 -6.86 -9.67 9.65
CA ARG A 84 -5.59 -9.71 10.38
C ARG A 84 -4.43 -10.15 9.49
N ALA A 85 -4.60 -11.22 8.73
CA ALA A 85 -3.59 -11.70 7.80
C ALA A 85 -3.28 -10.68 6.70
N LEU A 86 -4.31 -9.99 6.20
CA LEU A 86 -4.15 -8.93 5.19
C LEU A 86 -3.35 -7.75 5.74
N ARG A 87 -3.60 -7.30 6.97
CA ARG A 87 -2.83 -6.24 7.62
C ARG A 87 -1.32 -6.56 7.62
N GLU A 88 -0.98 -7.77 8.03
CA GLU A 88 0.42 -8.21 8.08
C GLU A 88 1.03 -8.33 6.68
N ALA A 89 0.27 -8.85 5.72
CA ALA A 89 0.72 -8.95 4.33
C ALA A 89 0.92 -7.57 3.70
N ALA A 90 0.03 -6.62 3.96
CA ALA A 90 0.11 -5.26 3.42
C ALA A 90 1.36 -4.51 3.90
N LEU A 91 1.73 -4.66 5.18
CA LEU A 91 2.96 -4.06 5.72
C LEU A 91 4.22 -4.68 5.09
N ARG A 92 4.23 -6.00 4.86
CA ARG A 92 5.34 -6.65 4.13
C ARG A 92 5.42 -6.17 2.69
N LEU A 93 4.30 -6.11 1.98
CA LEU A 93 4.25 -5.62 0.60
C LEU A 93 4.70 -4.15 0.49
N ALA A 94 4.46 -3.33 1.52
CA ALA A 94 4.99 -1.96 1.57
C ALA A 94 6.52 -1.93 1.65
N ASP A 95 7.12 -2.81 2.43
CA ASP A 95 8.58 -2.93 2.52
C ASP A 95 9.17 -3.51 1.23
N ASP A 96 8.50 -4.48 0.60
CA ASP A 96 8.89 -5.05 -0.70
C ASP A 96 8.86 -3.98 -1.81
N ASP A 97 7.83 -3.11 -1.82
CA ASP A 97 7.75 -1.97 -2.75
C ASP A 97 8.89 -0.96 -2.53
N ALA A 98 9.22 -0.67 -1.27
CA ALA A 98 10.34 0.21 -0.95
C ALA A 98 11.65 -0.31 -1.54
N ALA A 99 11.91 -1.62 -1.45
CA ALA A 99 13.08 -2.28 -2.05
C ALA A 99 13.03 -2.25 -3.59
N ALA A 100 11.86 -2.49 -4.20
CA ALA A 100 11.69 -2.42 -5.64
C ALA A 100 11.92 -0.99 -6.18
N SER A 101 11.44 0.04 -5.47
CA SER A 101 11.66 1.45 -5.79
C SER A 101 13.14 1.83 -5.74
N GLU A 102 13.90 1.30 -4.79
CA GLU A 102 15.34 1.52 -4.71
C GLU A 102 16.07 0.89 -5.91
N ALA A 103 15.73 -0.35 -6.27
CA ALA A 103 16.27 -1.03 -7.44
C ALA A 103 15.93 -0.28 -8.74
N PHE A 104 14.71 0.25 -8.86
CA PHE A 104 14.28 1.08 -9.97
C PHE A 104 15.15 2.36 -10.06
N GLY A 105 15.32 3.08 -8.97
CA GLY A 105 16.18 4.25 -8.90
C GLY A 105 17.65 3.94 -9.24
N ALA A 106 18.16 2.77 -8.85
CA ALA A 106 19.51 2.32 -9.19
C ALA A 106 19.68 2.11 -10.69
N ALA A 107 18.66 1.54 -11.38
CA ALA A 107 18.69 1.34 -12.83
C ALA A 107 18.84 2.67 -13.60
N PHE A 108 18.20 3.74 -13.13
CA PHE A 108 18.31 5.07 -13.76
C PHE A 108 19.68 5.73 -13.56
N ARG A 109 20.46 5.32 -12.57
CA ARG A 109 21.81 5.83 -12.30
C ARG A 109 22.90 5.18 -13.17
N LEU A 110 22.60 4.09 -13.86
CA LEU A 110 23.53 3.45 -14.79
C LEU A 110 23.87 4.38 -15.97
N GLU A 111 25.04 4.19 -16.58
CA GLU A 111 25.43 4.90 -17.80
C GLU A 111 24.44 4.59 -18.93
N LYS A 112 24.17 5.60 -19.75
CA LYS A 112 23.26 5.46 -20.90
C LYS A 112 23.77 4.39 -21.87
N GLY A 113 22.93 3.43 -22.17
CA GLY A 113 23.23 2.34 -23.09
C GLY A 113 22.29 1.13 -22.90
N PRO A 114 22.50 0.07 -23.70
CA PRO A 114 21.61 -1.10 -23.70
C PRO A 114 21.46 -1.78 -22.33
N GLU A 115 22.50 -1.77 -21.50
CA GLU A 115 22.47 -2.34 -20.17
C GLU A 115 21.49 -1.56 -19.23
N ARG A 116 21.58 -0.22 -19.27
CA ARG A 116 20.65 0.65 -18.53
C ARG A 116 19.21 0.44 -19.00
N ASP A 117 18.98 0.39 -20.31
CA ASP A 117 17.65 0.23 -20.88
C ASP A 117 17.02 -1.11 -20.45
N GLN A 118 17.82 -2.20 -20.45
CA GLN A 118 17.39 -3.49 -19.94
C GLN A 118 17.14 -3.48 -18.43
N ALA A 119 17.96 -2.78 -17.64
CA ALA A 119 17.78 -2.67 -16.21
C ALA A 119 16.51 -1.90 -15.87
N ILE A 120 16.22 -0.79 -16.54
CA ILE A 120 14.98 -0.02 -16.40
C ILE A 120 13.78 -0.87 -16.78
N HIS A 121 13.84 -1.59 -17.91
CA HIS A 121 12.75 -2.46 -18.33
C HIS A 121 12.43 -3.52 -17.28
N ARG A 122 13.43 -4.24 -16.78
CA ARG A 122 13.23 -5.26 -15.74
C ARG A 122 12.64 -4.66 -14.46
N ALA A 123 13.23 -3.56 -13.97
CA ALA A 123 12.78 -2.90 -12.75
C ALA A 123 11.33 -2.37 -12.88
N SER A 124 10.95 -1.82 -14.04
CA SER A 124 9.56 -1.39 -14.29
C SER A 124 8.57 -2.55 -14.27
N VAL A 125 8.91 -3.67 -14.91
CA VAL A 125 8.04 -4.86 -14.91
C VAL A 125 7.89 -5.45 -13.50
N ASP A 126 8.97 -5.49 -12.73
CA ASP A 126 8.94 -6.06 -11.38
C ASP A 126 8.20 -5.14 -10.39
N ALA A 127 8.35 -3.81 -10.50
CA ALA A 127 7.57 -2.85 -9.74
C ALA A 127 6.07 -2.92 -10.08
N ALA A 128 5.73 -3.02 -11.37
CA ALA A 128 4.34 -3.20 -11.80
C ALA A 128 3.72 -4.48 -11.24
N LYS A 129 4.46 -5.60 -11.21
CA LYS A 129 3.99 -6.86 -10.61
C LYS A 129 3.76 -6.74 -9.11
N ALA A 130 4.67 -6.11 -8.37
CA ALA A 130 4.54 -5.89 -6.94
C ALA A 130 3.28 -5.07 -6.62
N SER A 131 3.06 -3.97 -7.36
CA SER A 131 1.88 -3.13 -7.22
C SER A 131 0.59 -3.87 -7.63
N ALA A 132 0.62 -4.73 -8.65
CA ALA A 132 -0.54 -5.55 -9.05
C ALA A 132 -0.93 -6.55 -7.95
N VAL A 133 0.05 -7.22 -7.32
CA VAL A 133 -0.19 -8.13 -6.19
C VAL A 133 -0.83 -7.39 -5.01
N LEU A 134 -0.34 -6.19 -4.68
CA LEU A 134 -0.93 -5.37 -3.63
C LEU A 134 -2.38 -4.99 -3.98
N GLY A 135 -2.62 -4.60 -5.23
CA GLY A 135 -3.95 -4.27 -5.73
C GLY A 135 -4.91 -5.45 -5.67
N GLU A 136 -4.48 -6.65 -6.06
CA GLU A 136 -5.27 -7.89 -5.96
C GLU A 136 -5.70 -8.18 -4.52
N ARG A 137 -4.78 -8.02 -3.56
CA ARG A 137 -5.08 -8.15 -2.13
C ARG A 137 -6.09 -7.11 -1.65
N ALA A 138 -5.98 -5.88 -2.15
CA ALA A 138 -6.93 -4.82 -1.82
C ALA A 138 -8.33 -5.11 -2.39
N VAL A 139 -8.44 -5.60 -3.62
CA VAL A 139 -9.72 -5.99 -4.23
C VAL A 139 -10.42 -7.08 -3.42
N ALA A 140 -9.68 -8.07 -2.93
CA ALA A 140 -10.24 -9.16 -2.13
C ALA A 140 -10.85 -8.67 -0.79
N ALA A 141 -10.43 -7.51 -0.27
CA ALA A 141 -10.95 -6.95 0.98
C ALA A 141 -12.28 -6.17 0.80
N ILE A 142 -12.72 -5.92 -0.42
CA ILE A 142 -13.97 -5.17 -0.68
C ILE A 142 -15.18 -5.93 -0.11
N ASP A 143 -15.22 -7.24 -0.28
CA ASP A 143 -16.32 -8.08 0.21
C ASP A 143 -16.39 -8.10 1.74
N ASP A 144 -15.24 -8.14 2.40
CA ASP A 144 -15.16 -8.13 3.86
C ASP A 144 -15.72 -6.83 4.44
N LEU A 145 -15.31 -5.66 3.91
CA LEU A 145 -15.87 -4.38 4.33
C LEU A 145 -17.36 -4.24 3.94
N GLY A 146 -17.75 -4.74 2.78
CA GLY A 146 -19.17 -4.78 2.36
C GLY A 146 -20.02 -5.61 3.30
N TRP A 147 -19.54 -6.76 3.75
CA TRP A 147 -20.21 -7.60 4.73
C TRP A 147 -20.35 -6.87 6.08
N LEU A 148 -19.27 -6.23 6.56
CA LEU A 148 -19.29 -5.45 7.80
C LEU A 148 -20.24 -4.25 7.73
N ALA A 149 -20.39 -3.63 6.58
CA ALA A 149 -21.35 -2.55 6.37
C ALA A 149 -22.82 -2.99 6.56
N GLY A 150 -23.12 -4.25 6.24
CA GLY A 150 -24.48 -4.80 6.38
C GLY A 150 -24.74 -5.53 7.69
N ASN A 151 -23.71 -6.14 8.28
CA ASN A 151 -23.84 -7.10 9.39
C ASN A 151 -22.97 -6.74 10.59
N GLY A 152 -22.07 -5.74 10.47
CA GLY A 152 -21.20 -5.32 11.54
C GLY A 152 -21.92 -4.55 12.64
N ASN A 153 -21.18 -4.23 13.71
CA ASN A 153 -21.70 -3.40 14.80
C ASN A 153 -22.13 -2.02 14.26
N PRO A 154 -23.41 -1.66 14.31
CA PRO A 154 -23.90 -0.40 13.75
C PRO A 154 -23.30 0.85 14.41
N ALA A 155 -22.81 0.76 15.66
CA ALA A 155 -22.12 1.86 16.32
C ALA A 155 -20.75 2.20 15.68
N LEU A 156 -20.21 1.29 14.85
CA LEU A 156 -18.92 1.44 14.17
C LEU A 156 -19.05 1.65 12.66
N ILE A 157 -20.24 2.03 12.19
CA ILE A 157 -20.48 2.21 10.76
C ILE A 157 -19.56 3.31 10.17
N ALA A 158 -19.24 4.36 10.92
CA ALA A 158 -18.30 5.40 10.52
C ALA A 158 -16.88 4.84 10.28
N ASP A 159 -16.46 3.88 11.10
CA ASP A 159 -15.15 3.22 10.93
C ASP A 159 -15.12 2.35 9.66
N VAL A 160 -16.27 1.76 9.27
CA VAL A 160 -16.40 1.05 7.99
C VAL A 160 -16.24 2.01 6.82
N VAL A 161 -16.85 3.21 6.87
CA VAL A 161 -16.69 4.25 5.84
C VAL A 161 -15.23 4.70 5.73
N VAL A 162 -14.55 4.95 6.86
CA VAL A 162 -13.11 5.25 6.87
C VAL A 162 -12.30 4.09 6.30
N GLY A 163 -12.68 2.84 6.61
CA GLY A 163 -12.09 1.64 6.04
C GLY A 163 -12.20 1.57 4.52
N PHE A 164 -13.37 1.87 3.96
CA PHE A 164 -13.56 2.01 2.50
C PHE A 164 -12.70 3.13 1.92
N GLY A 165 -12.59 4.27 2.58
CA GLY A 165 -11.72 5.38 2.15
C GLY A 165 -10.25 4.95 2.05
N ALA A 166 -9.74 4.26 3.05
CA ALA A 166 -8.38 3.72 3.06
C ALA A 166 -8.19 2.64 1.99
N LEU A 167 -9.16 1.74 1.82
CA LEU A 167 -9.14 0.70 0.78
C LEU A 167 -9.16 1.31 -0.62
N ARG A 168 -10.00 2.32 -0.84
CA ARG A 168 -10.04 3.06 -2.10
C ARG A 168 -8.69 3.68 -2.45
N ALA A 169 -8.04 4.32 -1.47
CA ALA A 169 -6.71 4.89 -1.65
C ALA A 169 -5.68 3.83 -2.01
N ALA A 170 -5.73 2.65 -1.38
CA ALA A 170 -4.87 1.52 -1.70
C ALA A 170 -5.09 1.01 -3.13
N VAL A 171 -6.34 0.79 -3.56
CA VAL A 171 -6.68 0.35 -4.92
C VAL A 171 -6.26 1.39 -5.96
N ALA A 172 -6.53 2.68 -5.71
CA ALA A 172 -6.15 3.76 -6.61
C ALA A 172 -4.63 3.89 -6.75
N GLY A 173 -3.90 3.80 -5.64
CA GLY A 173 -2.44 3.81 -5.63
C GLY A 173 -1.85 2.64 -6.41
N ALA A 174 -2.33 1.43 -6.18
CA ALA A 174 -1.90 0.23 -6.90
C ALA A 174 -2.13 0.38 -8.42
N ARG A 175 -3.34 0.80 -8.83
CA ARG A 175 -3.65 1.05 -10.24
C ARG A 175 -2.70 2.08 -10.87
N THR A 176 -2.46 3.18 -10.15
CA THR A 176 -1.60 4.26 -10.64
C THR A 176 -0.16 3.78 -10.82
N ASN A 177 0.38 3.03 -9.85
CA ASN A 177 1.74 2.51 -9.94
C ASN A 177 1.90 1.52 -11.09
N VAL A 178 0.99 0.54 -11.25
CA VAL A 178 1.01 -0.39 -12.41
C VAL A 178 0.96 0.39 -13.72
N SER A 179 0.07 1.39 -13.83
CA SER A 179 -0.08 2.19 -15.04
C SER A 179 1.17 3.03 -15.36
N PHE A 180 1.81 3.59 -14.32
CA PHE A 180 3.03 4.38 -14.45
C PHE A 180 4.20 3.52 -14.93
N ASP A 181 4.38 2.33 -14.36
CA ASP A 181 5.44 1.40 -14.73
C ASP A 181 5.25 0.90 -16.17
N LEU A 182 4.02 0.58 -16.59
CA LEU A 182 3.70 0.26 -17.99
C LEU A 182 3.97 1.46 -18.93
N ALA A 183 3.70 2.70 -18.48
CA ALA A 183 4.01 3.89 -19.26
C ALA A 183 5.53 4.11 -19.43
N THR A 184 6.33 3.69 -18.46
CA THR A 184 7.80 3.73 -18.54
C THR A 184 8.30 2.82 -19.66
N LEU A 185 7.72 1.63 -19.83
CA LEU A 185 8.04 0.72 -20.95
C LEU A 185 7.72 1.35 -22.30
N ARG A 186 6.61 2.10 -22.40
CA ARG A 186 6.24 2.86 -23.60
C ARG A 186 7.26 3.95 -23.92
N SER A 187 7.72 4.67 -22.93
CA SER A 187 8.74 5.71 -23.08
C SER A 187 10.09 5.13 -23.53
N ALA A 188 10.37 3.86 -23.26
CA ALA A 188 11.54 3.13 -23.75
C ALA A 188 11.38 2.62 -25.20
N GLY A 189 10.28 2.97 -25.90
CA GLY A 189 10.06 2.67 -27.32
C GLY A 189 9.08 1.55 -27.63
N ALA A 190 8.50 0.88 -26.63
CA ALA A 190 7.45 -0.11 -26.86
C ALA A 190 6.12 0.56 -27.25
N THR A 191 5.38 -0.03 -28.19
CA THR A 191 4.01 0.39 -28.50
C THR A 191 3.03 -0.09 -27.43
N LEU A 192 1.88 0.57 -27.33
CA LEU A 192 0.83 0.16 -26.40
C LEU A 192 0.34 -1.28 -26.66
N GLU A 193 0.25 -1.67 -27.94
CA GLU A 193 -0.13 -3.00 -28.35
C GLU A 193 0.90 -4.04 -27.91
N GLN A 194 2.19 -3.77 -28.13
CA GLN A 194 3.28 -4.62 -27.66
C GLN A 194 3.26 -4.81 -26.13
N ILE A 195 3.03 -3.74 -25.36
CA ILE A 195 2.95 -3.80 -23.89
C ILE A 195 1.77 -4.70 -23.48
N ARG A 196 0.61 -4.52 -24.10
CA ARG A 196 -0.57 -5.33 -23.83
C ARG A 196 -0.36 -6.79 -24.15
N GLU A 197 0.28 -7.11 -25.28
CA GLU A 197 0.60 -8.48 -25.69
C GLU A 197 1.65 -9.14 -24.80
N GLN A 198 2.69 -8.40 -24.42
CA GLN A 198 3.79 -8.91 -23.59
C GLN A 198 3.43 -9.02 -22.10
N HIS A 199 2.53 -8.15 -21.62
CA HIS A 199 2.15 -8.06 -20.21
C HIS A 199 0.61 -8.09 -20.02
N PRO A 200 -0.11 -9.08 -20.57
CA PRO A 200 -1.58 -9.11 -20.53
C PRO A 200 -2.12 -9.15 -19.10
N GLY A 201 -1.42 -9.80 -18.17
CA GLY A 201 -1.81 -9.85 -16.76
C GLY A 201 -1.75 -8.49 -16.07
N LEU A 202 -0.74 -7.67 -16.35
CA LEU A 202 -0.63 -6.32 -15.79
C LEU A 202 -1.69 -5.39 -16.39
N TRP A 203 -1.99 -5.55 -17.68
CA TRP A 203 -3.08 -4.81 -18.32
C TRP A 203 -4.42 -5.14 -17.69
N SER A 204 -4.71 -6.43 -17.53
CA SER A 204 -5.94 -6.90 -16.86
C SER A 204 -6.02 -6.41 -15.40
N ALA A 205 -4.90 -6.34 -14.68
CA ALA A 205 -4.87 -5.78 -13.33
C ALA A 205 -5.34 -4.32 -13.30
N VAL A 206 -4.91 -3.48 -14.26
CA VAL A 206 -5.37 -2.08 -14.34
C VAL A 206 -6.88 -2.01 -14.57
N GLU A 207 -7.43 -2.86 -15.44
CA GLU A 207 -8.88 -2.93 -15.71
C GLU A 207 -9.66 -3.38 -14.46
N GLN A 208 -9.19 -4.42 -13.77
CA GLN A 208 -9.81 -4.92 -12.54
C GLN A 208 -9.77 -3.88 -11.42
N LEU A 209 -8.63 -3.20 -11.23
CA LEU A 209 -8.50 -2.15 -10.23
C LEU A 209 -9.38 -0.94 -10.54
N THR A 210 -9.61 -0.63 -11.82
CA THR A 210 -10.54 0.42 -12.24
C THR A 210 -11.98 0.06 -11.87
N ALA A 211 -12.42 -1.16 -12.18
CA ALA A 211 -13.75 -1.64 -11.81
C ALA A 211 -13.93 -1.73 -10.27
N ALA A 212 -12.86 -2.09 -9.56
CA ALA A 212 -12.87 -2.15 -8.09
C ALA A 212 -13.08 -0.77 -7.46
N LEU A 213 -12.51 0.31 -8.03
CA LEU A 213 -12.74 1.68 -7.55
C LEU A 213 -14.22 2.08 -7.68
N GLU A 214 -14.84 1.80 -8.81
CA GLU A 214 -16.27 2.07 -9.03
C GLU A 214 -17.13 1.30 -8.01
N ARG A 215 -16.77 0.04 -7.74
CA ARG A 215 -17.46 -0.78 -6.75
C ARG A 215 -17.33 -0.22 -5.33
N ILE A 216 -16.13 0.22 -4.93
CA ILE A 216 -15.88 0.83 -3.62
C ILE A 216 -16.69 2.12 -3.49
N ASP A 217 -16.70 2.98 -4.51
CA ASP A 217 -17.43 4.24 -4.51
C ASP A 217 -18.94 4.00 -4.34
N HIS A 218 -19.49 3.00 -5.04
CA HIS A 218 -20.89 2.61 -4.89
C HIS A 218 -21.23 2.08 -3.48
N LEU A 219 -20.39 1.19 -2.94
CA LEU A 219 -20.58 0.66 -1.59
C LEU A 219 -20.46 1.76 -0.52
N THR A 220 -19.47 2.65 -0.69
CA THR A 220 -19.25 3.77 0.25
C THR A 220 -20.47 4.68 0.27
N ALA A 221 -20.98 5.10 -0.88
CA ALA A 221 -22.17 5.95 -0.95
C ALA A 221 -23.38 5.30 -0.27
N ALA A 222 -23.64 4.00 -0.52
CA ALA A 222 -24.75 3.29 0.09
C ALA A 222 -24.65 3.17 1.63
N VAL A 223 -23.43 3.25 2.18
CA VAL A 223 -23.20 3.21 3.64
C VAL A 223 -23.25 4.62 4.24
N ASP A 224 -22.66 5.59 3.57
CA ASP A 224 -22.56 6.98 4.03
C ASP A 224 -23.93 7.62 4.18
N ASP A 225 -24.84 7.39 3.25
CA ASP A 225 -26.24 7.82 3.35
C ASP A 225 -26.96 7.34 4.62
N ARG A 226 -26.50 6.23 5.21
CA ARG A 226 -27.03 5.70 6.46
C ARG A 226 -26.31 6.23 7.71
N ALA A 227 -25.03 6.62 7.54
CA ALA A 227 -24.16 7.02 8.63
C ALA A 227 -24.22 8.51 8.96
N ALA A 228 -24.56 9.34 7.98
CA ALA A 228 -24.55 10.79 8.14
C ALA A 228 -25.96 11.36 7.96
N PRO A 229 -26.61 11.83 9.03
CA PRO A 229 -27.84 12.63 8.92
C PRO A 229 -27.46 14.04 8.43
N THR A 230 -26.94 14.13 7.20
CA THR A 230 -26.51 15.39 6.58
C THR A 230 -27.57 15.97 5.66
N ASP A 231 -28.67 15.26 5.41
CA ASP A 231 -29.79 15.76 4.66
C ASP A 231 -30.52 16.80 5.51
N LEU A 232 -30.18 18.02 5.25
CA LEU A 232 -30.97 19.18 5.68
C LEU A 232 -32.16 19.30 4.74
N ASP A 233 -33.29 18.68 5.11
CA ASP A 233 -34.58 19.00 4.56
C ASP A 233 -35.00 20.45 4.84
#